data_191139fdddda95513405edbf50a62b0b
#
_entry.id   191139fdddda95513405edbf50a62b0b
#
_cell.length_a   1.000
_cell.length_b   1.000
_cell.length_c   1.000
_cell.angle_alpha   90.00
_cell.angle_beta   90.00
_cell.angle_gamma   90.00
#
_symmetry.space_group_name_H-M   'P 1'
#
loop_
_entity.id
_entity.type
_entity.pdbx_description
1 polymer ?
#
loop_
_entity_poly.entity_id
_entity_poly.type
_entity_poly.pdbx_seq_one_letter_code
_entity_poly.pdbx_strand_id
1 'polypeptide(L)'
;HASGDIVSRVIADADILSDGLLLGFTQLFSGVVTIGVTLVFMFSKNFWITLLVICLTPLSFWVAKFISSHSYGMFRKQSEARGKQTALIEEIIGNQKVVRAYGYEARASQRFAQVNEELRDYSAQAIFYSSLTNPCTRFVNNVIYAGVALVGTLLIPGGALTVGGLSVLLSYA
;
A
#
# COMPACT_ATOMS: atom_id res chain seq x y z
N HIS A 1 -36.68 -7.06 5.32
CA HIS A 1 -35.64 -7.28 4.30
C HIS A 1 -36.12 -8.41 3.41
N ALA A 2 -36.25 -8.16 2.10
CA ALA A 2 -36.66 -9.20 1.15
C ALA A 2 -35.58 -10.29 1.11
N SER A 3 -35.98 -11.57 1.19
CA SER A 3 -35.02 -12.70 1.14
C SER A 3 -34.11 -12.65 -0.10
N GLY A 4 -34.56 -12.02 -1.18
CA GLY A 4 -33.76 -11.78 -2.38
C GLY A 4 -32.55 -10.86 -2.19
N ASP A 5 -32.62 -9.86 -1.30
CA ASP A 5 -31.49 -8.98 -0.99
C ASP A 5 -30.37 -9.73 -0.24
N ILE A 6 -30.77 -10.62 0.66
CA ILE A 6 -29.81 -11.47 1.40
C ILE A 6 -29.12 -12.46 0.45
N VAL A 7 -29.89 -13.11 -0.42
CA VAL A 7 -29.35 -14.07 -1.39
C VAL A 7 -28.38 -13.37 -2.38
N SER A 8 -28.74 -12.19 -2.89
CA SER A 8 -27.86 -11.44 -3.81
C SER A 8 -26.57 -10.97 -3.14
N ARG A 9 -26.61 -10.61 -1.86
CA ARG A 9 -25.39 -10.26 -1.09
C ARG A 9 -24.49 -11.47 -0.88
N VAL A 10 -25.07 -12.61 -0.49
CA VAL A 10 -24.29 -13.85 -0.31
C VAL A 10 -23.62 -14.29 -1.60
N ILE A 11 -24.31 -14.18 -2.74
CA ILE A 11 -23.73 -14.50 -4.05
C ILE A 11 -22.58 -13.51 -4.37
N ALA A 12 -22.81 -12.21 -4.22
CA ALA A 12 -21.78 -11.19 -4.48
C ALA A 12 -20.55 -11.35 -3.57
N ASP A 13 -20.76 -11.66 -2.28
CA ASP A 13 -19.66 -11.91 -1.35
C ASP A 13 -18.89 -13.20 -1.69
N ALA A 14 -19.59 -14.25 -2.15
CA ALA A 14 -18.97 -15.48 -2.61
C ALA A 14 -18.14 -15.27 -3.89
N ASP A 15 -18.63 -14.47 -4.84
CA ASP A 15 -17.91 -14.11 -6.07
C ASP A 15 -16.64 -13.31 -5.75
N ILE A 16 -16.75 -12.30 -4.88
CA ILE A 16 -15.59 -11.49 -4.42
C ILE A 16 -14.54 -12.37 -3.72
N LEU A 17 -14.99 -13.32 -2.89
CA LEU A 17 -14.09 -14.26 -2.23
C LEU A 17 -13.40 -15.18 -3.23
N SER A 18 -14.15 -15.71 -4.20
CA SER A 18 -13.62 -16.58 -5.25
C SER A 18 -12.59 -15.87 -6.11
N ASP A 19 -12.92 -14.66 -6.59
CA ASP A 19 -12.00 -13.83 -7.38
C ASP A 19 -10.77 -13.44 -6.57
N GLY A 20 -10.94 -13.06 -5.31
CA GLY A 20 -9.85 -12.71 -4.41
C GLY A 20 -8.89 -13.88 -4.17
N LEU A 21 -9.42 -15.10 -3.97
CA LEU A 21 -8.62 -16.30 -3.84
C LEU A 21 -7.89 -16.63 -5.14
N LEU A 22 -8.58 -16.60 -6.28
CA LEU A 22 -7.98 -16.89 -7.59
C LEU A 22 -6.84 -15.93 -7.90
N LEU A 23 -7.08 -14.61 -7.74
CA LEU A 23 -6.06 -13.58 -7.93
C LEU A 23 -4.90 -13.75 -6.94
N GLY A 24 -5.19 -14.04 -5.67
CA GLY A 24 -4.18 -14.27 -4.64
C GLY A 24 -3.27 -15.45 -4.97
N PHE A 25 -3.84 -16.59 -5.32
CA PHE A 25 -3.07 -17.77 -5.73
C PHE A 25 -2.26 -17.51 -7.00
N THR A 26 -2.86 -16.89 -8.01
CA THR A 26 -2.17 -16.57 -9.27
C THR A 26 -0.99 -15.63 -9.03
N GLN A 27 -1.17 -14.58 -8.24
CA GLN A 27 -0.12 -13.62 -7.91
C GLN A 27 1.01 -14.26 -7.08
N LEU A 28 0.65 -15.10 -6.10
CA LEU A 28 1.63 -15.79 -5.27
C LEU A 28 2.45 -16.76 -6.11
N PHE A 29 1.81 -17.60 -6.92
CA PHE A 29 2.50 -18.57 -7.74
C PHE A 29 3.39 -17.90 -8.80
N SER A 30 2.83 -16.92 -9.52
CA SER A 30 3.58 -16.14 -10.51
C SER A 30 4.76 -15.40 -9.88
N GLY A 31 4.55 -14.79 -8.69
CA GLY A 31 5.60 -14.10 -7.95
C GLY A 31 6.75 -15.01 -7.55
N VAL A 32 6.44 -16.18 -6.96
CA VAL A 32 7.47 -17.17 -6.56
C VAL A 32 8.25 -17.68 -7.76
N VAL A 33 7.57 -18.03 -8.85
CA VAL A 33 8.22 -18.51 -10.08
C VAL A 33 9.09 -17.41 -10.69
N THR A 34 8.57 -16.19 -10.80
CA THR A 34 9.32 -15.05 -11.35
C THR A 34 10.59 -14.78 -10.55
N ILE A 35 10.47 -14.67 -9.22
CA ILE A 35 11.63 -14.44 -8.36
C ILE A 35 12.64 -15.58 -8.49
N GLY A 36 12.20 -16.84 -8.44
CA GLY A 36 13.07 -18.00 -8.55
C GLY A 36 13.84 -18.03 -9.88
N VAL A 37 13.12 -17.87 -10.99
CA VAL A 37 13.72 -17.86 -12.33
C VAL A 37 14.68 -16.67 -12.49
N THR A 38 14.28 -15.47 -12.05
CA THR A 38 15.14 -14.28 -12.11
C THR A 38 16.44 -14.49 -11.33
N LEU A 39 16.37 -15.02 -10.11
CA LEU A 39 17.56 -15.29 -9.31
C LEU A 39 18.48 -16.30 -9.98
N VAL A 40 17.95 -17.38 -10.55
CA VAL A 40 18.76 -18.37 -11.29
C VAL A 40 19.49 -17.73 -12.48
N PHE A 41 18.79 -16.90 -13.25
CA PHE A 41 19.41 -16.18 -14.36
C PHE A 41 20.45 -15.15 -13.89
N MET A 42 20.20 -14.42 -12.82
CA MET A 42 21.16 -13.48 -12.26
C MET A 42 22.43 -14.19 -11.76
N PHE A 43 22.29 -15.31 -11.04
CA PHE A 43 23.44 -16.12 -10.60
C PHE A 43 24.26 -16.67 -11.79
N SER A 44 23.60 -17.06 -12.88
CA SER A 44 24.27 -17.50 -14.11
C SER A 44 25.09 -16.39 -14.78
N LYS A 45 24.76 -15.11 -14.53
CA LYS A 45 25.49 -13.97 -15.12
C LYS A 45 26.62 -13.47 -14.22
N ASN A 46 26.35 -13.22 -12.97
CA ASN A 46 27.39 -12.77 -12.02
C ASN A 46 26.96 -13.00 -10.58
N PHE A 47 27.74 -13.77 -9.84
CA PHE A 47 27.47 -14.11 -8.43
C PHE A 47 27.49 -12.89 -7.52
N TRP A 48 28.46 -11.99 -7.66
CA TRP A 48 28.65 -10.85 -6.78
C TRP A 48 27.53 -9.82 -6.89
N ILE A 49 27.08 -9.54 -8.10
CA ILE A 49 25.96 -8.62 -8.33
C ILE A 49 24.66 -9.21 -7.81
N THR A 50 24.43 -10.49 -8.00
CA THR A 50 23.24 -11.17 -7.47
C THR A 50 23.22 -11.13 -5.95
N LEU A 51 24.38 -11.37 -5.30
CA LEU A 51 24.50 -11.28 -3.86
C LEU A 51 24.19 -9.85 -3.35
N LEU A 52 24.67 -8.82 -4.05
CA LEU A 52 24.39 -7.43 -3.76
C LEU A 52 22.89 -7.16 -3.82
N VAL A 53 22.20 -7.59 -4.87
CA VAL A 53 20.75 -7.42 -5.01
C VAL A 53 20.00 -8.14 -3.88
N ILE A 54 20.36 -9.37 -3.57
CA ILE A 54 19.76 -10.16 -2.47
C ILE A 54 19.94 -9.44 -1.12
N CYS A 55 21.12 -8.86 -0.88
CA CYS A 55 21.37 -8.11 0.37
C CYS A 55 20.61 -6.78 0.45
N LEU A 56 20.35 -6.12 -0.68
CA LEU A 56 19.64 -4.85 -0.72
C LEU A 56 18.11 -5.01 -0.75
N THR A 57 17.59 -6.11 -1.30
CA THR A 57 16.15 -6.37 -1.39
C THR A 57 15.43 -6.35 -0.02
N PRO A 58 15.97 -6.89 1.08
CA PRO A 58 15.34 -6.79 2.39
C PRO A 58 15.14 -5.35 2.89
N LEU A 59 15.96 -4.40 2.41
CA LEU A 59 15.80 -2.99 2.73
C LEU A 59 14.47 -2.44 2.19
N SER A 60 14.10 -2.80 0.96
CA SER A 60 12.80 -2.45 0.36
C SER A 60 11.64 -2.98 1.21
N PHE A 61 11.75 -4.23 1.65
CA PHE A 61 10.73 -4.85 2.48
C PHE A 61 10.59 -4.17 3.85
N TRP A 62 11.72 -3.79 4.46
CA TRP A 62 11.72 -3.09 5.75
C TRP A 62 11.08 -1.71 5.64
N VAL A 63 11.42 -0.94 4.59
CA VAL A 63 10.82 0.37 4.32
C VAL A 63 9.32 0.24 4.06
N ALA A 64 8.89 -0.72 3.23
CA ALA A 64 7.48 -0.98 2.95
C ALA A 64 6.70 -1.35 4.23
N LYS A 65 7.25 -2.21 5.08
CA LYS A 65 6.66 -2.59 6.37
C LYS A 65 6.50 -1.40 7.32
N PHE A 66 7.52 -0.55 7.40
CA PHE A 66 7.49 0.66 8.24
C PHE A 66 6.36 1.60 7.81
N ILE A 67 6.28 1.91 6.52
CA ILE A 67 5.26 2.80 5.97
C ILE A 67 3.86 2.19 6.13
N SER A 68 3.70 0.91 5.78
CA SER A 68 2.41 0.21 5.88
C SER A 68 1.88 0.17 7.31
N SER A 69 2.74 -0.08 8.29
CA SER A 69 2.36 -0.10 9.71
C SER A 69 1.84 1.26 10.19
N HIS A 70 2.52 2.35 9.82
CA HIS A 70 2.09 3.71 10.17
C HIS A 70 0.83 4.12 9.43
N SER A 71 0.73 3.82 8.15
CA SER A 71 -0.45 4.08 7.32
C SER A 71 -1.68 3.37 7.87
N TYR A 72 -1.57 2.09 8.21
CA TYR A 72 -2.68 1.31 8.79
C TYR A 72 -3.22 1.93 10.08
N GLY A 73 -2.34 2.36 10.99
CA GLY A 73 -2.74 3.03 12.23
C GLY A 73 -3.54 4.32 11.99
N MET A 74 -3.14 5.10 10.97
CA MET A 74 -3.85 6.34 10.61
C MET A 74 -5.19 6.08 9.92
N PHE A 75 -5.26 5.10 9.01
CA PHE A 75 -6.53 4.70 8.39
C PHE A 75 -7.54 4.17 9.41
N ARG A 76 -7.09 3.46 10.44
CA ARG A 76 -7.97 3.02 11.52
C ARG A 76 -8.55 4.21 12.29
N LYS A 77 -7.71 5.18 12.68
CA LYS A 77 -8.17 6.40 13.35
C LYS A 77 -9.12 7.22 12.48
N GLN A 78 -8.83 7.32 11.18
CA GLN A 78 -9.72 7.96 10.21
C GLN A 78 -11.09 7.25 10.15
N SER A 79 -11.11 5.92 10.14
CA SER A 79 -12.35 5.14 10.12
C SER A 79 -13.17 5.35 11.40
N GLU A 80 -12.52 5.38 12.57
CA GLU A 80 -13.16 5.67 13.86
C GLU A 80 -13.73 7.09 13.89
N ALA A 81 -12.98 8.10 13.42
CA ALA A 81 -13.44 9.49 13.34
C ALA A 81 -14.61 9.65 12.34
N ARG A 82 -14.56 8.93 11.21
CA ARG A 82 -15.69 8.91 10.25
C ARG A 82 -16.94 8.29 10.86
N GLY A 83 -16.80 7.23 11.64
CA GLY A 83 -17.92 6.63 12.37
C GLY A 83 -18.57 7.62 13.36
N LYS A 84 -17.75 8.37 14.12
CA LYS A 84 -18.25 9.43 15.00
C LYS A 84 -18.99 10.53 14.23
N GLN A 85 -18.45 10.96 13.09
CA GLN A 85 -19.07 11.96 12.24
C GLN A 85 -20.44 11.49 11.72
N THR A 86 -20.50 10.25 11.20
CA THR A 86 -21.75 9.66 10.70
C THR A 86 -22.81 9.58 11.80
N ALA A 87 -22.45 9.07 12.98
CA ALA A 87 -23.36 9.00 14.13
C ALA A 87 -23.88 10.39 14.55
N LEU A 88 -23.01 11.40 14.54
CA LEU A 88 -23.42 12.78 14.86
C LEU A 88 -24.37 13.36 13.80
N ILE A 89 -24.14 13.07 12.52
CA ILE A 89 -25.04 13.49 11.43
C ILE A 89 -26.42 12.83 11.60
N GLU A 90 -26.46 11.52 11.86
CA GLU A 90 -27.71 10.80 12.11
C GLU A 90 -28.45 11.35 13.34
N GLU A 91 -27.73 11.65 14.44
CA GLU A 91 -28.29 12.26 15.64
C GLU A 91 -28.94 13.64 15.34
N ILE A 92 -28.20 14.52 14.65
CA ILE A 92 -28.67 15.89 14.37
C ILE A 92 -29.82 15.89 13.35
N ILE A 93 -29.69 15.12 12.27
CA ILE A 93 -30.70 15.06 11.19
C ILE A 93 -31.93 14.31 11.66
N GLY A 94 -31.79 13.20 12.38
CA GLY A 94 -32.90 12.45 12.95
C GLY A 94 -33.73 13.26 13.92
N ASN A 95 -33.09 14.16 14.66
CA ASN A 95 -33.74 15.06 15.64
C ASN A 95 -33.88 16.50 15.14
N GLN A 96 -33.89 16.76 13.83
CA GLN A 96 -33.90 18.11 13.27
C GLN A 96 -35.03 19.00 13.79
N LYS A 97 -36.23 18.45 14.06
CA LYS A 97 -37.36 19.19 14.63
C LYS A 97 -37.05 19.69 16.04
N VAL A 98 -36.39 18.87 16.85
CA VAL A 98 -35.96 19.22 18.21
C VAL A 98 -34.86 20.27 18.18
N VAL A 99 -33.86 20.07 17.32
CA VAL A 99 -32.75 21.02 17.12
C VAL A 99 -33.30 22.43 16.82
N ARG A 100 -34.27 22.53 15.90
CA ARG A 100 -34.91 23.80 15.55
C ARG A 100 -35.79 24.38 16.68
N ALA A 101 -36.57 23.53 17.35
CA ALA A 101 -37.46 23.96 18.40
C ALA A 101 -36.72 24.61 19.59
N TYR A 102 -35.48 24.14 19.86
CA TYR A 102 -34.65 24.66 20.94
C TYR A 102 -33.55 25.64 20.47
N GLY A 103 -33.52 26.04 19.21
CA GLY A 103 -32.48 26.93 18.67
C GLY A 103 -31.06 26.39 18.82
N TYR A 104 -30.89 25.06 18.70
CA TYR A 104 -29.62 24.38 18.96
C TYR A 104 -28.68 24.33 17.72
N GLU A 105 -29.06 24.94 16.60
CA GLU A 105 -28.35 24.83 15.31
C GLU A 105 -26.89 25.30 15.41
N ALA A 106 -26.64 26.42 16.10
CA ALA A 106 -25.29 26.95 16.27
C ALA A 106 -24.35 25.96 17.01
N ARG A 107 -24.89 25.36 18.10
CA ARG A 107 -24.13 24.34 18.85
C ARG A 107 -23.94 23.04 18.08
N ALA A 108 -24.94 22.59 17.33
CA ALA A 108 -24.85 21.43 16.46
C ALA A 108 -23.77 21.63 15.38
N SER A 109 -23.78 22.83 14.77
CA SER A 109 -22.75 23.19 13.78
C SER A 109 -21.34 23.24 14.39
N GLN A 110 -21.19 23.80 15.57
CA GLN A 110 -19.89 23.83 16.27
C GLN A 110 -19.40 22.43 16.62
N ARG A 111 -20.28 21.56 17.13
CA ARG A 111 -19.95 20.16 17.43
C ARG A 111 -19.56 19.37 16.17
N PHE A 112 -20.28 19.59 15.07
CA PHE A 112 -19.95 19.01 13.79
C PHE A 112 -18.59 19.50 13.28
N ALA A 113 -18.30 20.78 13.38
CA ALA A 113 -17.01 21.33 12.96
C ALA A 113 -15.84 20.70 13.72
N GLN A 114 -15.95 20.48 15.02
CA GLN A 114 -14.92 19.81 15.82
C GLN A 114 -14.67 18.37 15.36
N VAL A 115 -15.73 17.59 15.17
CA VAL A 115 -15.60 16.19 14.72
C VAL A 115 -15.06 16.13 13.28
N ASN A 116 -15.47 17.06 12.44
CA ASN A 116 -14.98 17.15 11.07
C ASN A 116 -13.50 17.53 11.00
N GLU A 117 -13.03 18.39 11.92
CA GLU A 117 -11.62 18.75 12.04
C GLU A 117 -10.76 17.56 12.48
N GLU A 118 -11.22 16.77 13.46
CA GLU A 118 -10.59 15.52 13.86
C GLU A 118 -10.46 14.54 12.67
N LEU A 119 -11.53 14.38 11.90
CA LEU A 119 -11.54 13.52 10.70
C LEU A 119 -10.59 14.05 9.63
N ARG A 120 -10.56 15.37 9.41
CA ARG A 120 -9.66 16.03 8.45
C ARG A 120 -8.19 15.71 8.79
N ASP A 121 -7.82 15.86 10.04
CA ASP A 121 -6.43 15.67 10.48
C ASP A 121 -5.98 14.21 10.34
N TYR A 122 -6.82 13.25 10.74
CA TYR A 122 -6.51 11.82 10.53
C TYR A 122 -6.51 11.44 9.05
N SER A 123 -7.41 12.04 8.24
CA SER A 123 -7.45 11.80 6.80
C SER A 123 -6.19 12.32 6.11
N ALA A 124 -5.75 13.53 6.46
CA ALA A 124 -4.53 14.12 5.92
C ALA A 124 -3.30 13.27 6.25
N GLN A 125 -3.18 12.79 7.49
CA GLN A 125 -2.08 11.93 7.91
C GLN A 125 -2.15 10.56 7.22
N ALA A 126 -3.32 9.94 7.11
CA ALA A 126 -3.50 8.67 6.42
C ALA A 126 -3.08 8.75 4.95
N ILE A 127 -3.52 9.80 4.25
CA ILE A 127 -3.15 10.06 2.86
C ILE A 127 -1.66 10.34 2.73
N PHE A 128 -1.07 11.14 3.62
CA PHE A 128 0.36 11.44 3.60
C PHE A 128 1.20 10.16 3.71
N TYR A 129 0.97 9.32 4.73
CA TYR A 129 1.71 8.08 4.88
C TYR A 129 1.48 7.11 3.72
N SER A 130 0.25 7.00 3.24
CA SER A 130 -0.07 6.15 2.08
C SER A 130 0.66 6.63 0.82
N SER A 131 0.72 7.93 0.60
CA SER A 131 1.38 8.53 -0.56
C SER A 131 2.90 8.36 -0.55
N LEU A 132 3.52 8.20 0.64
CA LEU A 132 4.96 7.93 0.76
C LEU A 132 5.36 6.55 0.24
N THR A 133 4.44 5.60 0.12
CA THR A 133 4.74 4.23 -0.30
C THR A 133 5.43 4.21 -1.68
N ASN A 134 4.86 4.88 -2.66
CA ASN A 134 5.41 4.89 -4.02
C ASN A 134 6.79 5.59 -4.13
N PRO A 135 6.99 6.83 -3.62
CA PRO A 135 8.28 7.48 -3.73
C PRO A 135 9.37 6.77 -2.94
N CYS A 136 9.06 6.24 -1.74
CA CYS A 136 10.04 5.50 -0.95
C CYS A 136 10.44 4.18 -1.60
N THR A 137 9.49 3.43 -2.14
CA THR A 137 9.79 2.20 -2.88
C THR A 137 10.63 2.48 -4.13
N ARG A 138 10.27 3.52 -4.89
CA ARG A 138 11.06 3.94 -6.06
C ARG A 138 12.47 4.39 -5.67
N PHE A 139 12.62 5.12 -4.56
CA PHE A 139 13.92 5.52 -4.07
C PHE A 139 14.81 4.32 -3.76
N VAL A 140 14.29 3.32 -3.04
CA VAL A 140 15.05 2.11 -2.73
C VAL A 140 15.41 1.34 -4.00
N ASN A 141 14.48 1.18 -4.94
CA ASN A 141 14.76 0.53 -6.22
C ASN A 141 15.84 1.28 -7.02
N ASN A 142 15.80 2.61 -7.04
CA ASN A 142 16.84 3.41 -7.70
C ASN A 142 18.22 3.26 -7.02
N VAL A 143 18.26 3.10 -5.69
CA VAL A 143 19.51 2.81 -4.96
C VAL A 143 20.06 1.43 -5.36
N ILE A 144 19.19 0.42 -5.45
CA ILE A 144 19.58 -0.92 -5.90
C ILE A 144 20.11 -0.84 -7.34
N TYR A 145 19.38 -0.20 -8.24
CA TYR A 145 19.76 -0.01 -9.62
C TYR A 145 21.12 0.70 -9.77
N ALA A 146 21.32 1.79 -9.03
CA ALA A 146 22.60 2.51 -9.00
C ALA A 146 23.74 1.64 -8.45
N GLY A 147 23.49 0.85 -7.41
CA GLY A 147 24.45 -0.10 -6.85
C GLY A 147 24.88 -1.16 -7.88
N VAL A 148 23.91 -1.75 -8.57
CA VAL A 148 24.16 -2.74 -9.64
C VAL A 148 24.93 -2.11 -10.78
N ALA A 149 24.55 -0.89 -11.21
CA ALA A 149 25.25 -0.16 -12.27
C ALA A 149 26.70 0.15 -11.91
N LEU A 150 26.95 0.64 -10.69
CA LEU A 150 28.28 0.98 -10.19
C LEU A 150 29.18 -0.26 -10.11
N VAL A 151 28.74 -1.29 -9.39
CA VAL A 151 29.51 -2.53 -9.22
C VAL A 151 29.70 -3.24 -10.55
N GLY A 152 28.65 -3.30 -11.37
CA GLY A 152 28.71 -3.92 -12.67
C GLY A 152 29.70 -3.23 -13.62
N THR A 153 29.72 -1.89 -13.64
CA THR A 153 30.67 -1.13 -14.44
C THR A 153 32.11 -1.36 -14.00
N LEU A 154 32.37 -1.49 -12.71
CA LEU A 154 33.73 -1.79 -12.19
C LEU A 154 34.21 -3.20 -12.53
N LEU A 155 33.30 -4.15 -12.79
CA LEU A 155 33.65 -5.52 -13.16
C LEU A 155 33.90 -5.72 -14.66
N ILE A 156 33.50 -4.77 -15.51
CA ILE A 156 33.70 -4.85 -16.98
C ILE A 156 35.18 -4.81 -17.35
N PRO A 157 36.04 -3.87 -16.86
CA PRO A 157 37.45 -3.82 -17.23
C PRO A 157 38.23 -5.09 -16.86
N GLY A 158 37.80 -5.77 -15.79
CA GLY A 158 38.40 -7.05 -15.35
C GLY A 158 37.92 -8.27 -16.15
N GLY A 159 37.07 -8.09 -17.15
CA GLY A 159 36.54 -9.21 -17.98
C GLY A 159 35.52 -10.11 -17.27
N ALA A 160 35.15 -9.78 -16.01
CA ALA A 160 34.22 -10.58 -15.22
C ALA A 160 32.75 -10.35 -15.63
N LEU A 161 32.46 -9.30 -16.40
CA LEU A 161 31.13 -8.98 -16.91
C LEU A 161 31.24 -8.30 -18.29
N THR A 162 30.27 -8.57 -19.16
CA THR A 162 30.13 -7.86 -20.44
C THR A 162 29.10 -6.73 -20.30
N VAL A 163 29.16 -5.72 -21.18
CA VAL A 163 28.16 -4.63 -21.22
C VAL A 163 26.76 -5.19 -21.41
N GLY A 164 26.58 -6.19 -22.29
CA GLY A 164 25.29 -6.86 -22.47
C GLY A 164 24.83 -7.61 -21.21
N GLY A 165 25.76 -8.24 -20.48
CA GLY A 165 25.49 -8.89 -19.21
C GLY A 165 25.02 -7.89 -18.13
N LEU A 166 25.65 -6.71 -18.08
CA LEU A 166 25.23 -5.64 -17.19
C LEU A 166 23.82 -5.15 -17.53
N SER A 167 23.51 -4.93 -18.81
CA SER A 167 22.16 -4.51 -19.24
C SER A 167 21.08 -5.52 -18.83
N VAL A 168 21.38 -6.83 -18.94
CA VAL A 168 20.47 -7.89 -18.49
C VAL A 168 20.28 -7.84 -16.96
N LEU A 169 21.36 -7.70 -16.19
CA LEU A 169 21.27 -7.60 -14.73
C LEU A 169 20.51 -6.38 -14.26
N LEU A 170 20.66 -5.24 -14.93
CA LEU A 170 19.89 -4.02 -14.66
C LEU A 170 18.40 -4.16 -14.99
N SER A 171 18.05 -5.03 -15.94
CA SER A 171 16.65 -5.34 -16.25
C SER A 171 16.00 -6.26 -15.22
N TYR A 172 16.80 -7.00 -14.45
CA TYR A 172 16.34 -7.91 -13.41
C TYR A 172 16.37 -7.30 -12.00
N ALA A 173 17.10 -6.21 -11.79
CA ALA A 173 17.23 -5.52 -10.50
C ALA A 173 16.13 -4.49 -10.28
#